data_3d85708717207599aabb9e380ea398cf
#
_entry.id   3d85708717207599aabb9e380ea398cf
#
_cell.length_a   1.000
_cell.length_b   1.000
_cell.length_c   1.000
_cell.angle_alpha   90.00
_cell.angle_beta   90.00
_cell.angle_gamma   90.00
#
_symmetry.space_group_name_H-M   'P 1'
#
loop_
_entity.id
_entity.type
_entity.pdbx_description
1 polymer ?
#
loop_
_entity_poly.entity_id
_entity_poly.type
_entity_poly.pdbx_seq_one_letter_code
_entity_poly.pdbx_strand_id
1 'polypeptide(L)'
;MQTPTENTAENTVFELRQYTLYGGKRDTLISLFEKNFIETQDVVGAHVLGTFRDLDDPDRFVWLRGFRDMQTRPQALEAFYGHSPAWLAHKKEANATMVDSDNILLLRPASSPPQLQSSALNSSASPAIYGVTIYYLGDVDERQFADFFVHALLPRLNASGVHPIAVLTTDEEPNNFPRLPVREHDRVFLWMARWASEDDCAPFAAQMRTWSGWRDKAPEAVLPAVMRRPEQLRLKPTSRSPLQ
;
A
#
# COMPACT_ATOMS: atom_id res chain seq x y z
N MET A 1 -12.36 1.87 35.33
CA MET A 1 -11.73 1.14 34.18
C MET A 1 -12.51 1.58 32.96
N GLN A 2 -12.07 2.67 32.31
CA GLN A 2 -12.71 3.18 31.09
C GLN A 2 -12.06 2.44 29.93
N THR A 3 -12.84 1.70 29.17
CA THR A 3 -12.47 1.18 27.85
C THR A 3 -12.09 2.35 26.96
N PRO A 4 -10.96 2.30 26.23
CA PRO A 4 -10.66 3.30 25.23
C PRO A 4 -11.74 3.22 24.15
N THR A 5 -12.56 4.23 24.04
CA THR A 5 -13.45 4.43 22.90
C THR A 5 -12.54 4.71 21.72
N GLU A 6 -12.43 3.76 20.82
CA GLU A 6 -11.78 3.89 19.52
C GLU A 6 -12.46 5.01 18.73
N ASN A 7 -11.87 6.20 18.82
CA ASN A 7 -12.11 7.22 17.82
C ASN A 7 -11.08 7.00 16.71
N THR A 8 -11.24 5.91 15.97
CA THR A 8 -10.55 5.70 14.70
C THR A 8 -11.16 6.64 13.67
N ALA A 9 -10.74 7.91 13.73
CA ALA A 9 -10.94 8.80 12.59
C ALA A 9 -10.40 8.08 11.38
N GLU A 10 -11.24 7.89 10.38
CA GLU A 10 -10.92 7.14 9.16
C GLU A 10 -9.72 7.79 8.47
N ASN A 11 -8.68 7.01 8.17
CA ASN A 11 -7.55 7.52 7.43
C ASN A 11 -7.99 7.86 6.01
N THR A 12 -7.66 9.06 5.54
CA THR A 12 -7.95 9.50 4.18
C THR A 12 -6.70 9.66 3.32
N VAL A 13 -5.52 9.61 3.92
CA VAL A 13 -4.22 9.67 3.24
C VAL A 13 -3.40 8.43 3.56
N PHE A 14 -2.78 7.86 2.54
CA PHE A 14 -2.01 6.62 2.65
C PHE A 14 -0.64 6.77 2.00
N GLU A 15 0.34 6.07 2.52
CA GLU A 15 1.64 5.89 1.87
C GLU A 15 1.91 4.41 1.66
N LEU A 16 1.98 3.98 0.40
CA LEU A 16 2.53 2.68 0.04
C LEU A 16 4.02 2.85 -0.18
N ARG A 17 4.80 2.20 0.66
CA ARG A 17 6.26 2.36 0.74
C ARG A 17 6.93 1.05 0.37
N GLN A 18 7.78 1.09 -0.64
CA GLN A 18 8.52 -0.06 -1.17
C GLN A 18 10.01 0.20 -0.98
N TYR A 19 10.64 -0.44 -0.02
CA TYR A 19 12.07 -0.27 0.27
C TYR A 19 12.90 -1.34 -0.41
N THR A 20 13.95 -0.93 -1.11
CA THR A 20 14.98 -1.82 -1.62
C THR A 20 16.10 -1.92 -0.58
N LEU A 21 16.46 -3.14 -0.21
CA LEU A 21 17.39 -3.41 0.88
C LEU A 21 18.68 -4.03 0.33
N TYR A 22 19.74 -3.92 1.09
CA TYR A 22 20.94 -4.70 0.82
C TYR A 22 20.65 -6.20 0.98
N GLY A 23 21.30 -7.05 0.18
CA GLY A 23 21.08 -8.48 0.16
C GLY A 23 21.11 -9.12 1.55
N GLY A 24 20.01 -9.83 1.89
CA GLY A 24 19.85 -10.50 3.18
C GLY A 24 19.53 -9.58 4.37
N LYS A 25 19.26 -8.27 4.17
CA LYS A 25 18.96 -7.32 5.25
C LYS A 25 17.47 -7.19 5.57
N ARG A 26 16.60 -7.84 4.81
CA ARG A 26 15.15 -7.73 5.02
C ARG A 26 14.70 -8.14 6.42
N ASP A 27 15.17 -9.28 6.91
CA ASP A 27 14.79 -9.75 8.25
C ASP A 27 15.33 -8.86 9.36
N THR A 28 16.52 -8.29 9.15
CA THR A 28 17.09 -7.31 10.08
C THR A 28 16.19 -6.09 10.19
N LEU A 29 15.77 -5.52 9.05
CA LEU A 29 14.89 -4.34 9.04
C LEU A 29 13.51 -4.68 9.63
N ILE A 30 12.90 -5.81 9.25
CA ILE A 30 11.59 -6.22 9.77
C ILE A 30 11.63 -6.34 11.29
N SER A 31 12.63 -7.05 11.84
CA SER A 31 12.77 -7.22 13.30
C SER A 31 12.91 -5.88 14.01
N LEU A 32 13.71 -4.97 13.45
CA LEU A 32 13.90 -3.64 13.98
C LEU A 32 12.61 -2.81 13.93
N PHE A 33 11.91 -2.86 12.80
CA PHE A 33 10.67 -2.13 12.55
C PHE A 33 9.54 -2.61 13.48
N GLU A 34 9.34 -3.92 13.56
CA GLU A 34 8.31 -4.52 14.40
C GLU A 34 8.52 -4.28 15.88
N LYS A 35 9.78 -4.25 16.32
CA LYS A 35 10.13 -4.03 17.72
C LYS A 35 9.97 -2.59 18.17
N ASN A 36 10.26 -1.63 17.28
CA ASN A 36 10.49 -0.24 17.70
C ASN A 36 9.59 0.78 17.00
N PHE A 37 9.04 0.49 15.81
CA PHE A 37 8.47 1.53 14.96
C PHE A 37 6.96 1.42 14.73
N ILE A 38 6.31 0.28 14.96
CA ILE A 38 4.86 0.16 14.75
C ILE A 38 4.13 1.07 15.74
N GLU A 39 4.18 0.76 17.03
CA GLU A 39 3.42 1.48 18.05
C GLU A 39 3.87 2.93 18.22
N THR A 40 5.15 3.21 18.00
CA THR A 40 5.68 4.57 18.13
C THR A 40 5.22 5.48 16.98
N GLN A 41 4.91 4.93 15.83
CA GLN A 41 4.25 5.66 14.75
C GLN A 41 2.75 5.84 15.03
N ASP A 42 2.07 4.79 15.47
CA ASP A 42 0.63 4.83 15.76
C ASP A 42 0.28 5.89 16.81
N VAL A 43 1.07 5.98 17.86
CA VAL A 43 0.87 6.98 18.95
C VAL A 43 0.90 8.42 18.44
N VAL A 44 1.65 8.71 17.39
CA VAL A 44 1.76 10.05 16.80
C VAL A 44 0.82 10.29 15.63
N GLY A 45 -0.05 9.34 15.31
CA GLY A 45 -1.04 9.45 14.22
C GLY A 45 -0.52 9.08 12.85
N ALA A 46 0.61 8.38 12.78
CA ALA A 46 1.12 7.74 11.56
C ALA A 46 0.83 6.23 11.65
N HIS A 47 -0.40 5.84 11.31
CA HIS A 47 -0.92 4.49 11.56
C HIS A 47 -0.29 3.46 10.63
N VAL A 48 0.46 2.50 11.17
CA VAL A 48 0.99 1.37 10.39
C VAL A 48 -0.14 0.39 10.12
N LEU A 49 -0.57 0.28 8.87
CA LEU A 49 -1.71 -0.54 8.47
C LEU A 49 -1.29 -1.95 8.02
N GLY A 50 -0.07 -2.10 7.52
CA GLY A 50 0.44 -3.39 7.10
C GLY A 50 1.93 -3.34 6.82
N THR A 51 2.62 -4.43 7.14
CA THR A 51 4.05 -4.65 6.87
C THR A 51 4.23 -5.99 6.20
N PHE A 52 5.00 -6.05 5.10
CA PHE A 52 5.00 -7.20 4.22
C PHE A 52 6.39 -7.54 3.69
N ARG A 53 6.57 -8.84 3.42
CA ARG A 53 7.62 -9.37 2.56
C ARG A 53 7.10 -9.42 1.14
N ASP A 54 7.84 -8.89 0.19
CA ASP A 54 7.58 -9.18 -1.21
C ASP A 54 8.00 -10.62 -1.50
N LEU A 55 7.11 -11.41 -2.12
CA LEU A 55 7.36 -12.80 -2.47
C LEU A 55 8.19 -12.95 -3.75
N ASP A 56 8.19 -11.92 -4.61
CA ASP A 56 8.90 -11.92 -5.88
C ASP A 56 10.28 -11.26 -5.78
N ASP A 57 10.55 -10.51 -4.69
CA ASP A 57 11.84 -9.86 -4.45
C ASP A 57 12.26 -10.07 -2.98
N PRO A 58 13.29 -10.92 -2.72
CA PRO A 58 13.73 -11.25 -1.37
C PRO A 58 14.35 -10.06 -0.61
N ASP A 59 14.78 -9.03 -1.31
CA ASP A 59 15.40 -7.84 -0.73
C ASP A 59 14.48 -6.61 -0.72
N ARG A 60 13.15 -6.84 -0.92
CA ARG A 60 12.15 -5.79 -0.81
C ARG A 60 11.31 -5.93 0.46
N PHE A 61 11.17 -4.81 1.18
CA PHE A 61 10.25 -4.62 2.28
C PHE A 61 9.17 -3.63 1.89
N VAL A 62 7.91 -4.05 1.95
CA VAL A 62 6.76 -3.22 1.58
C VAL A 62 5.92 -2.95 2.82
N TRP A 63 5.44 -1.73 3.00
CA TRP A 63 4.55 -1.41 4.09
C TRP A 63 3.59 -0.27 3.74
N LEU A 64 2.44 -0.30 4.38
CA LEU A 64 1.35 0.66 4.21
C LEU A 64 1.17 1.45 5.49
N ARG A 65 1.11 2.76 5.38
CA ARG A 65 0.86 3.70 6.47
C ARG A 65 -0.32 4.59 6.12
N GLY A 66 -1.14 4.93 7.12
CA GLY A 66 -2.28 5.82 6.97
C GLY A 66 -2.17 7.04 7.87
N PHE A 67 -2.80 8.13 7.45
CA PHE A 67 -2.97 9.38 8.21
C PHE A 67 -4.42 9.83 8.09
N ARG A 68 -4.89 10.53 9.10
CA ARG A 68 -6.24 11.07 9.08
C ARG A 68 -6.48 11.97 7.87
N ASP A 69 -5.55 12.88 7.59
CA ASP A 69 -5.60 13.84 6.47
C ASP A 69 -4.22 14.42 6.17
N MET A 70 -4.12 15.19 5.07
CA MET A 70 -2.89 15.88 4.68
C MET A 70 -2.46 16.97 5.68
N GLN A 71 -3.34 17.53 6.49
CA GLN A 71 -2.98 18.54 7.49
C GLN A 71 -2.27 17.91 8.70
N THR A 72 -2.70 16.73 9.13
CA THR A 72 -2.12 16.02 10.29
C THR A 72 -0.87 15.23 9.92
N ARG A 73 -0.69 14.84 8.64
CA ARG A 73 0.46 14.07 8.15
C ARG A 73 1.81 14.68 8.54
N PRO A 74 2.13 15.97 8.27
CA PRO A 74 3.44 16.52 8.58
C PRO A 74 3.74 16.59 10.09
N GLN A 75 2.72 16.80 10.92
CA GLN A 75 2.89 16.80 12.37
C GLN A 75 3.24 15.39 12.89
N ALA A 76 2.54 14.37 12.40
CA ALA A 76 2.82 12.97 12.75
C ALA A 76 4.23 12.56 12.29
N LEU A 77 4.63 12.94 11.09
CA LEU A 77 5.95 12.66 10.55
C LEU A 77 7.06 13.39 11.32
N GLU A 78 6.89 14.67 11.68
CA GLU A 78 7.85 15.39 12.49
C GLU A 78 7.96 14.82 13.90
N ALA A 79 6.83 14.48 14.52
CA ALA A 79 6.82 13.82 15.83
C ALA A 79 7.59 12.51 15.83
N PHE A 80 7.44 11.70 14.76
CA PHE A 80 8.17 10.44 14.65
C PHE A 80 9.64 10.64 14.25
N TYR A 81 9.92 11.26 13.12
CA TYR A 81 11.29 11.34 12.57
C TYR A 81 12.16 12.39 13.26
N GLY A 82 11.54 13.45 13.81
CA GLY A 82 12.24 14.51 14.51
C GLY A 82 12.43 14.25 16.01
N HIS A 83 11.44 13.63 16.67
CA HIS A 83 11.37 13.64 18.12
C HIS A 83 11.22 12.27 18.78
N SER A 84 10.85 11.20 18.05
CA SER A 84 10.67 9.88 18.66
C SER A 84 12.00 9.31 19.16
N PRO A 85 12.11 8.99 20.47
CA PRO A 85 13.31 8.35 21.02
C PRO A 85 13.64 7.02 20.31
N ALA A 86 12.62 6.25 19.91
CA ALA A 86 12.79 5.00 19.22
C ALA A 86 13.44 5.20 17.85
N TRP A 87 12.96 6.17 17.06
CA TRP A 87 13.59 6.50 15.78
C TRP A 87 15.00 7.01 15.96
N LEU A 88 15.22 7.98 16.86
CA LEU A 88 16.53 8.59 17.08
C LEU A 88 17.57 7.56 17.53
N ALA A 89 17.18 6.57 18.33
CA ALA A 89 18.06 5.49 18.78
C ALA A 89 18.44 4.51 17.65
N HIS A 90 17.49 4.19 16.75
CA HIS A 90 17.62 3.09 15.80
C HIS A 90 17.76 3.51 14.33
N LYS A 91 17.64 4.81 13.99
CA LYS A 91 17.69 5.28 12.60
C LYS A 91 18.94 4.89 11.83
N LYS A 92 20.11 4.86 12.50
CA LYS A 92 21.37 4.48 11.84
C LYS A 92 21.36 3.00 11.44
N GLU A 93 20.85 2.13 12.32
CA GLU A 93 20.73 0.71 12.07
C GLU A 93 19.71 0.45 10.95
N ALA A 94 18.53 1.09 11.01
CA ALA A 94 17.53 0.99 9.96
C ALA A 94 18.07 1.45 8.59
N ASN A 95 18.66 2.64 8.54
CA ASN A 95 19.19 3.19 7.28
C ASN A 95 20.34 2.31 6.70
N ALA A 96 21.14 1.65 7.54
CA ALA A 96 22.21 0.76 7.08
C ALA A 96 21.67 -0.52 6.39
N THR A 97 20.37 -0.82 6.47
CA THR A 97 19.75 -1.93 5.76
C THR A 97 19.25 -1.57 4.37
N MET A 98 19.09 -0.26 4.07
CA MET A 98 18.38 0.24 2.90
C MET A 98 19.36 0.70 1.81
N VAL A 99 19.09 0.27 0.57
CA VAL A 99 19.69 0.81 -0.65
C VAL A 99 18.89 2.01 -1.13
N ASP A 100 17.53 1.86 -1.10
CA ASP A 100 16.58 2.89 -1.49
C ASP A 100 15.32 2.81 -0.63
N SER A 101 14.85 3.96 -0.18
CA SER A 101 13.63 4.13 0.61
C SER A 101 12.68 5.17 0.02
N ASP A 102 12.95 5.65 -1.21
CA ASP A 102 12.25 6.78 -1.82
C ASP A 102 11.11 6.35 -2.77
N ASN A 103 10.96 5.03 -3.00
CA ASN A 103 9.83 4.49 -3.75
C ASN A 103 8.56 4.51 -2.89
N ILE A 104 7.92 5.69 -2.83
CA ILE A 104 6.74 5.96 -2.01
C ILE A 104 5.64 6.55 -2.88
N LEU A 105 4.47 5.95 -2.85
CA LEU A 105 3.25 6.49 -3.44
C LEU A 105 2.42 7.15 -2.33
N LEU A 106 2.12 8.44 -2.50
CA LEU A 106 1.18 9.18 -1.66
C LEU A 106 -0.21 9.04 -2.27
N LEU A 107 -1.15 8.53 -1.49
CA LEU A 107 -2.41 8.00 -2.00
C LEU A 107 -3.59 8.50 -1.17
N ARG A 108 -4.75 8.57 -1.81
CA ARG A 108 -6.07 8.75 -1.21
C ARG A 108 -7.04 7.65 -1.66
N PRO A 109 -8.18 7.44 -0.99
CA PRO A 109 -9.22 6.58 -1.53
C PRO A 109 -9.64 7.04 -2.93
N ALA A 110 -9.75 6.10 -3.86
CA ALA A 110 -10.35 6.40 -5.16
C ALA A 110 -11.84 6.73 -4.98
N SER A 111 -12.41 7.47 -5.94
CA SER A 111 -13.83 7.85 -5.92
C SER A 111 -14.79 6.66 -5.99
N SER A 112 -14.27 5.46 -6.17
CA SER A 112 -15.03 4.21 -6.32
C SER A 112 -14.79 3.26 -5.14
N PRO A 113 -15.86 2.64 -4.59
CA PRO A 113 -15.69 1.56 -3.60
C PRO A 113 -14.99 0.33 -4.22
N PRO A 114 -14.37 -0.55 -3.40
CA PRO A 114 -14.36 -0.53 -1.94
C PRO A 114 -13.27 0.36 -1.35
N GLN A 115 -13.58 1.01 -0.24
CA GLN A 115 -12.59 1.71 0.58
C GLN A 115 -11.91 0.72 1.52
N LEU A 116 -10.65 1.00 1.90
CA LEU A 116 -9.95 0.24 2.91
C LEU A 116 -10.68 0.38 4.24
N GLN A 117 -11.46 -0.63 4.61
CA GLN A 117 -12.22 -0.61 5.86
C GLN A 117 -11.37 -1.17 7.01
N SER A 118 -11.48 -0.56 8.18
CA SER A 118 -10.86 -1.06 9.42
C SER A 118 -11.26 -2.51 9.74
N SER A 119 -12.44 -2.95 9.28
CA SER A 119 -12.90 -4.34 9.42
C SER A 119 -12.06 -5.35 8.62
N ALA A 120 -11.42 -4.93 7.54
CA ALA A 120 -10.46 -5.77 6.81
C ALA A 120 -9.16 -6.00 7.61
N LEU A 121 -8.87 -5.10 8.56
CA LEU A 121 -7.70 -5.16 9.44
C LEU A 121 -7.88 -6.18 10.58
N ASN A 122 -9.12 -6.58 10.90
CA ASN A 122 -9.43 -7.41 12.06
C ASN A 122 -9.62 -8.91 11.74
N SER A 123 -9.28 -9.35 10.53
CA SER A 123 -9.40 -10.76 10.17
C SER A 123 -8.25 -11.56 10.78
N SER A 124 -8.48 -12.14 11.94
CA SER A 124 -7.56 -13.06 12.66
C SER A 124 -7.47 -14.46 12.03
N ALA A 125 -7.71 -14.58 10.74
CA ALA A 125 -7.53 -15.85 10.02
C ALA A 125 -6.10 -15.96 9.50
N SER A 126 -5.56 -17.18 9.44
CA SER A 126 -4.24 -17.62 8.93
C SER A 126 -3.51 -16.65 8.00
N PRO A 127 -2.17 -16.66 7.96
CA PRO A 127 -1.38 -15.71 7.20
C PRO A 127 -1.86 -15.68 5.74
N ALA A 128 -2.44 -14.54 5.37
CA ALA A 128 -2.96 -14.29 4.05
C ALA A 128 -1.85 -13.85 3.10
N ILE A 129 -2.15 -13.88 1.80
CA ILE A 129 -1.36 -13.21 0.77
C ILE A 129 -2.14 -11.99 0.30
N TYR A 130 -1.46 -10.87 0.20
CA TYR A 130 -2.02 -9.65 -0.36
C TYR A 130 -1.43 -9.41 -1.75
N GLY A 131 -2.29 -9.13 -2.70
CA GLY A 131 -1.89 -8.68 -4.03
C GLY A 131 -2.20 -7.21 -4.19
N VAL A 132 -1.25 -6.45 -4.69
CA VAL A 132 -1.44 -5.06 -5.10
C VAL A 132 -1.19 -4.95 -6.58
N THR A 133 -2.12 -4.36 -7.32
CA THR A 133 -1.96 -4.06 -8.74
C THR A 133 -1.99 -2.56 -8.93
N ILE A 134 -0.93 -2.00 -9.50
CA ILE A 134 -0.70 -0.57 -9.66
C ILE A 134 -0.70 -0.24 -11.15
N TYR A 135 -1.68 0.54 -11.58
CA TYR A 135 -1.74 1.11 -12.93
C TYR A 135 -1.15 2.51 -12.91
N TYR A 136 -0.25 2.78 -13.85
CA TYR A 136 0.32 4.11 -14.05
C TYR A 136 -0.52 4.85 -15.06
N LEU A 137 -1.20 5.90 -14.63
CA LEU A 137 -2.18 6.63 -15.43
C LEU A 137 -1.56 7.53 -16.49
N GLY A 138 -0.38 8.13 -16.20
CA GLY A 138 0.17 9.18 -17.06
C GLY A 138 -0.82 10.33 -17.19
N ASP A 139 -1.21 10.64 -18.44
CA ASP A 139 -2.18 11.70 -18.74
C ASP A 139 -3.65 11.24 -18.71
N VAL A 140 -3.89 9.95 -18.41
CA VAL A 140 -5.26 9.42 -18.32
C VAL A 140 -5.99 10.07 -17.14
N ASP A 141 -7.21 10.53 -17.36
CA ASP A 141 -8.05 11.06 -16.29
C ASP A 141 -8.45 9.99 -15.30
N GLU A 142 -8.25 10.26 -14.01
CA GLU A 142 -8.49 9.31 -12.92
C GLU A 142 -9.96 8.86 -12.87
N ARG A 143 -10.91 9.78 -13.07
CA ARG A 143 -12.34 9.45 -12.99
C ARG A 143 -12.74 8.52 -14.12
N GLN A 144 -12.22 8.75 -15.32
CA GLN A 144 -12.45 7.84 -16.45
C GLN A 144 -11.87 6.45 -16.19
N PHE A 145 -10.67 6.38 -15.57
CA PHE A 145 -10.10 5.11 -15.18
C PHE A 145 -10.88 4.43 -14.05
N ALA A 146 -11.35 5.19 -13.06
CA ALA A 146 -12.19 4.69 -11.98
C ALA A 146 -13.54 4.13 -12.51
N ASP A 147 -14.18 4.83 -13.44
CA ASP A 147 -15.39 4.35 -14.11
C ASP A 147 -15.14 3.04 -14.89
N PHE A 148 -14.04 2.97 -15.62
CA PHE A 148 -13.62 1.74 -16.30
C PHE A 148 -13.35 0.61 -15.30
N PHE A 149 -12.68 0.90 -14.18
CA PHE A 149 -12.45 -0.08 -13.12
C PHE A 149 -13.78 -0.64 -12.60
N VAL A 150 -14.72 0.21 -12.23
CA VAL A 150 -16.01 -0.20 -11.64
C VAL A 150 -16.87 -0.99 -12.62
N HIS A 151 -16.96 -0.55 -13.87
CA HIS A 151 -17.89 -1.12 -14.83
C HIS A 151 -17.32 -2.27 -15.67
N ALA A 152 -15.98 -2.37 -15.77
CA ALA A 152 -15.36 -3.39 -16.59
C ALA A 152 -14.43 -4.33 -15.80
N LEU A 153 -13.54 -3.77 -14.94
CA LEU A 153 -12.54 -4.56 -14.23
C LEU A 153 -13.11 -5.27 -13.00
N LEU A 154 -13.76 -4.53 -12.12
CA LEU A 154 -14.28 -5.04 -10.85
C LEU A 154 -15.28 -6.20 -11.02
N PRO A 155 -16.24 -6.16 -11.96
CA PRO A 155 -17.13 -7.30 -12.18
C PRO A 155 -16.39 -8.58 -12.58
N ARG A 156 -15.29 -8.45 -13.33
CA ARG A 156 -14.48 -9.60 -13.75
C ARG A 156 -13.60 -10.14 -12.63
N LEU A 157 -13.00 -9.24 -11.84
CA LEU A 157 -12.29 -9.63 -10.63
C LEU A 157 -13.22 -10.45 -9.73
N ASN A 158 -14.42 -9.94 -9.47
CA ASN A 158 -15.43 -10.62 -8.66
C ASN A 158 -15.84 -11.97 -9.24
N ALA A 159 -16.04 -12.05 -10.56
CA ALA A 159 -16.37 -13.30 -11.25
C ALA A 159 -15.23 -14.33 -11.19
N SER A 160 -13.98 -13.88 -11.01
CA SER A 160 -12.81 -14.73 -10.82
C SER A 160 -12.52 -15.01 -9.34
N GLY A 161 -13.43 -14.65 -8.42
CA GLY A 161 -13.28 -14.83 -6.97
C GLY A 161 -12.32 -13.84 -6.31
N VAL A 162 -11.93 -12.78 -7.01
CA VAL A 162 -11.05 -11.73 -6.49
C VAL A 162 -11.87 -10.53 -6.06
N HIS A 163 -11.86 -10.24 -4.76
CA HIS A 163 -12.63 -9.15 -4.18
C HIS A 163 -11.66 -8.08 -3.64
N PRO A 164 -11.48 -6.95 -4.32
CA PRO A 164 -10.65 -5.87 -3.83
C PRO A 164 -11.12 -5.38 -2.45
N ILE A 165 -10.18 -5.25 -1.53
CA ILE A 165 -10.40 -4.74 -0.16
C ILE A 165 -10.07 -3.26 -0.05
N ALA A 166 -9.31 -2.72 -1.00
CA ALA A 166 -8.99 -1.31 -1.11
C ALA A 166 -8.82 -0.91 -2.57
N VAL A 167 -9.23 0.31 -2.89
CA VAL A 167 -8.96 0.99 -4.16
C VAL A 167 -8.48 2.39 -3.85
N LEU A 168 -7.25 2.69 -4.25
CA LEU A 168 -6.57 3.94 -3.95
C LEU A 168 -6.06 4.59 -5.24
N THR A 169 -5.87 5.89 -5.20
CA THR A 169 -5.28 6.68 -6.29
C THR A 169 -4.29 7.69 -5.73
N THR A 170 -3.47 8.28 -6.59
CA THR A 170 -2.53 9.33 -6.18
C THR A 170 -3.27 10.47 -5.48
N ASP A 171 -2.73 10.90 -4.34
CA ASP A 171 -3.12 12.17 -3.75
C ASP A 171 -2.47 13.30 -4.55
N GLU A 172 -3.27 14.23 -5.04
CA GLU A 172 -2.80 15.33 -5.89
C GLU A 172 -2.28 16.53 -5.08
N GLU A 173 -2.42 16.49 -3.74
CA GLU A 173 -1.80 17.52 -2.90
C GLU A 173 -0.28 17.36 -2.91
N PRO A 174 0.49 18.47 -3.00
CA PRO A 174 1.95 18.42 -2.95
C PRO A 174 2.46 17.75 -1.67
N ASN A 175 3.59 17.07 -1.78
CA ASN A 175 4.25 16.49 -0.60
C ASN A 175 4.56 17.57 0.44
N ASN A 176 3.84 17.58 1.54
CA ASN A 176 3.97 18.56 2.63
C ASN A 176 5.01 18.18 3.69
N PHE A 177 5.84 17.14 3.42
CA PHE A 177 6.99 16.77 4.24
C PHE A 177 8.20 16.42 3.37
N PRO A 178 8.91 17.40 2.80
CA PRO A 178 9.98 17.19 1.81
C PRO A 178 11.17 16.35 2.29
N ARG A 179 11.35 16.19 3.61
CA ARG A 179 12.38 15.31 4.19
C ARG A 179 12.17 13.84 3.88
N LEU A 180 10.95 13.46 3.51
CA LEU A 180 10.61 12.14 2.99
C LEU A 180 10.11 12.31 1.57
N PRO A 181 10.92 12.00 0.57
CA PRO A 181 10.51 12.04 -0.83
C PRO A 181 9.32 11.14 -1.09
N VAL A 182 8.48 11.54 -2.03
CA VAL A 182 7.42 10.73 -2.62
C VAL A 182 7.48 10.86 -4.13
N ARG A 183 6.90 9.92 -4.86
CA ARG A 183 6.87 9.89 -6.33
C ARG A 183 5.77 10.85 -6.84
N GLU A 184 5.99 12.16 -6.74
CA GLU A 184 4.99 13.20 -7.09
C GLU A 184 4.61 13.23 -8.58
N HIS A 185 5.47 12.67 -9.46
CA HIS A 185 5.21 12.65 -10.90
C HIS A 185 4.48 11.39 -11.38
N ASP A 186 4.26 10.43 -10.50
CA ASP A 186 3.58 9.19 -10.84
C ASP A 186 2.11 9.23 -10.41
N ARG A 187 1.25 9.45 -11.40
CA ARG A 187 -0.19 9.30 -11.20
C ARG A 187 -0.56 7.84 -11.33
N VAL A 188 -1.11 7.28 -10.26
CA VAL A 188 -1.44 5.86 -10.20
C VAL A 188 -2.87 5.63 -9.76
N PHE A 189 -3.40 4.49 -10.19
CA PHE A 189 -4.62 3.88 -9.65
C PHE A 189 -4.25 2.47 -9.22
N LEU A 190 -4.53 2.11 -7.99
CA LEU A 190 -4.23 0.79 -7.49
C LEU A 190 -5.42 0.14 -6.78
N TRP A 191 -5.43 -1.16 -6.79
CA TRP A 191 -6.31 -1.93 -5.94
C TRP A 191 -5.52 -3.02 -5.20
N MET A 192 -6.03 -3.40 -4.04
CA MET A 192 -5.49 -4.45 -3.19
C MET A 192 -6.54 -5.52 -2.96
N ALA A 193 -6.16 -6.78 -3.02
CA ALA A 193 -7.00 -7.92 -2.66
C ALA A 193 -6.24 -8.88 -1.73
N ARG A 194 -7.00 -9.77 -1.08
CA ARG A 194 -6.51 -10.74 -0.12
C ARG A 194 -6.85 -12.16 -0.57
N TRP A 195 -5.92 -13.08 -0.45
CA TRP A 195 -6.09 -14.52 -0.63
C TRP A 195 -5.72 -15.27 0.63
N ALA A 196 -6.33 -16.43 0.83
CA ALA A 196 -6.03 -17.27 1.99
C ALA A 196 -4.65 -17.92 1.92
N SER A 197 -4.10 -18.12 0.71
CA SER A 197 -2.79 -18.76 0.50
C SER A 197 -2.12 -18.30 -0.79
N GLU A 198 -0.86 -18.67 -0.98
CA GLU A 198 -0.12 -18.47 -2.25
C GLU A 198 -0.75 -19.28 -3.39
N ASP A 199 -1.23 -20.49 -3.10
CA ASP A 199 -1.88 -21.35 -4.09
C ASP A 199 -3.18 -20.73 -4.60
N ASP A 200 -3.94 -20.06 -3.74
CA ASP A 200 -5.16 -19.34 -4.14
C ASP A 200 -4.86 -18.09 -4.99
N CYS A 201 -3.72 -17.44 -4.72
CA CYS A 201 -3.27 -16.29 -5.48
C CYS A 201 -2.66 -16.66 -6.84
N ALA A 202 -2.03 -17.84 -6.97
CA ALA A 202 -1.24 -18.21 -8.13
C ALA A 202 -2.05 -18.25 -9.45
N PRO A 203 -3.28 -18.79 -9.51
CA PRO A 203 -4.09 -18.78 -10.73
C PRO A 203 -4.41 -17.37 -11.21
N PHE A 204 -4.75 -16.48 -10.30
CA PHE A 204 -5.00 -15.08 -10.61
C PHE A 204 -3.74 -14.37 -11.15
N ALA A 205 -2.60 -14.54 -10.48
CA ALA A 205 -1.34 -13.98 -10.94
C ALA A 205 -0.94 -14.50 -12.33
N ALA A 206 -1.20 -15.78 -12.64
CA ALA A 206 -0.98 -16.36 -13.97
C ALA A 206 -1.92 -15.74 -15.00
N GLN A 207 -3.20 -15.61 -14.70
CA GLN A 207 -4.20 -14.99 -15.55
C GLN A 207 -3.84 -13.54 -15.88
N MET A 208 -3.43 -12.77 -14.88
CA MET A 208 -3.03 -11.37 -15.09
C MET A 208 -1.80 -11.20 -15.96
N ARG A 209 -0.88 -12.18 -15.95
CA ARG A 209 0.29 -12.17 -16.85
C ARG A 209 -0.07 -12.37 -18.32
N THR A 210 -1.11 -13.13 -18.59
CA THR A 210 -1.53 -13.50 -19.95
C THR A 210 -2.69 -12.67 -20.48
N TRP A 211 -3.26 -11.81 -19.67
CA TRP A 211 -4.52 -11.17 -19.95
C TRP A 211 -4.42 -10.05 -21.00
N SER A 212 -4.71 -10.41 -22.24
CA SER A 212 -4.89 -9.46 -23.35
C SER A 212 -6.30 -8.85 -23.38
N GLY A 213 -7.29 -9.48 -22.74
CA GLY A 213 -8.72 -9.13 -22.84
C GLY A 213 -9.12 -7.78 -22.25
N TRP A 214 -8.23 -7.10 -21.52
CA TRP A 214 -8.45 -5.74 -21.04
C TRP A 214 -8.39 -4.71 -22.18
N ARG A 215 -7.46 -4.92 -23.11
CA ARG A 215 -7.17 -4.02 -24.22
C ARG A 215 -8.36 -3.89 -25.15
N ASP A 216 -9.04 -5.00 -25.42
CA ASP A 216 -10.11 -5.07 -26.41
C ASP A 216 -11.41 -4.41 -25.95
N LYS A 217 -11.52 -4.09 -24.64
CA LYS A 217 -12.72 -3.53 -24.03
C LYS A 217 -12.47 -2.21 -23.29
N ALA A 218 -11.22 -1.74 -23.26
CA ALA A 218 -10.88 -0.47 -22.66
C ALA A 218 -11.34 0.67 -23.58
N PRO A 219 -12.08 1.66 -23.08
CA PRO A 219 -12.35 2.88 -23.80
C PRO A 219 -11.03 3.55 -24.24
N GLU A 220 -11.05 4.22 -25.39
CA GLU A 220 -9.86 4.90 -25.95
C GLU A 220 -9.20 5.82 -24.91
N ALA A 221 -10.02 6.51 -24.11
CA ALA A 221 -9.56 7.43 -23.09
C ALA A 221 -8.69 6.82 -21.99
N VAL A 222 -8.84 5.50 -21.68
CA VAL A 222 -8.05 4.81 -20.64
C VAL A 222 -7.03 3.84 -21.23
N LEU A 223 -7.06 3.68 -22.54
CA LEU A 223 -6.20 2.72 -23.26
C LEU A 223 -4.71 2.90 -22.95
N PRO A 224 -4.13 4.12 -22.88
CA PRO A 224 -2.72 4.31 -22.56
C PRO A 224 -2.30 3.68 -21.22
N ALA A 225 -3.14 3.82 -20.18
CA ALA A 225 -2.87 3.24 -18.86
C ALA A 225 -3.00 1.72 -18.86
N VAL A 226 -3.97 1.18 -19.62
CA VAL A 226 -4.20 -0.27 -19.71
C VAL A 226 -3.16 -0.97 -20.60
N MET A 227 -2.61 -0.27 -21.61
CA MET A 227 -1.55 -0.79 -22.48
C MET A 227 -0.21 -0.92 -21.77
N ARG A 228 0.06 -0.09 -20.78
CA ARG A 228 1.22 -0.23 -19.90
C ARG A 228 0.98 -1.41 -18.96
N ARG A 229 1.95 -2.31 -18.85
CA ARG A 229 1.87 -3.43 -17.91
C ARG A 229 1.80 -2.86 -16.49
N PRO A 230 0.77 -3.20 -15.69
CA PRO A 230 0.70 -2.77 -14.30
C PRO A 230 1.83 -3.40 -13.48
N GLU A 231 2.29 -2.70 -12.48
CA GLU A 231 3.14 -3.26 -11.43
C GLU A 231 2.28 -4.16 -10.54
N GLN A 232 2.81 -5.32 -10.18
CA GLN A 232 2.12 -6.27 -9.32
C GLN A 232 3.03 -6.66 -8.17
N LEU A 233 2.49 -6.57 -6.96
CA LEU A 233 3.16 -7.01 -5.75
C LEU A 233 2.41 -8.20 -5.17
N ARG A 234 3.13 -9.25 -4.78
CA ARG A 234 2.62 -10.37 -3.98
C ARG A 234 3.25 -10.28 -2.60
N LEU A 235 2.43 -10.00 -1.62
CA LEU A 235 2.87 -9.55 -0.32
C LEU A 235 2.45 -10.54 0.77
N LYS A 236 3.42 -11.02 1.54
CA LYS A 236 3.18 -11.85 2.73
C LYS A 236 3.32 -10.99 3.98
N PRO A 237 2.32 -10.93 4.86
CA PRO A 237 2.42 -10.19 6.10
C PRO A 237 3.62 -10.63 6.93
N THR A 238 4.24 -9.68 7.61
CA THR A 238 5.23 -9.97 8.64
C THR A 238 4.53 -10.36 9.95
N SER A 239 5.26 -10.85 10.93
CA SER A 239 4.68 -11.45 12.13
C SER A 239 3.82 -10.50 12.96
N ARG A 240 4.10 -9.19 12.91
CA ARG A 240 3.36 -8.15 13.64
C ARG A 240 2.62 -7.19 12.72
N SER A 241 2.44 -7.56 11.45
CA SER A 241 1.62 -6.77 10.54
C SER A 241 0.18 -6.65 11.07
N PRO A 242 -0.43 -5.46 11.14
CA PRO A 242 -1.85 -5.33 11.45
C PRO A 242 -2.76 -6.02 10.43
N LEU A 243 -2.43 -5.95 9.15
CA LEU A 243 -3.02 -6.80 8.10
C LEU A 243 -2.38 -8.19 8.17
N GLN A 244 -3.19 -9.24 8.48
CA GLN A 244 -2.79 -10.64 8.55
C GLN A 244 -3.47 -11.49 7.48
#